data_0d83e8d5a53b0bfefd1ad5170ba4006d
#
_entry.id   0d83e8d5a53b0bfefd1ad5170ba4006d
#
_cell.length_a   1.000
_cell.length_b   1.000
_cell.length_c   1.000
_cell.angle_alpha   90.00
_cell.angle_beta   90.00
_cell.angle_gamma   90.00
#
_symmetry.space_group_name_H-M   'P 1'
#
loop_
_entity.id
_entity.type
_entity.pdbx_description
1 polymer ?
#
loop_
_entity_poly.entity_id
_entity_poly.type
_entity_poly.pdbx_seq_one_letter_code
_entity_poly.pdbx_strand_id
1 'polypeptide(L)'
;KRDLKLLGAFVPVDLKDKERHQSGVDDALKVAHLMYEAGFKDALIVLADDNGKDPQRTQNAGRISSDMELSDQQWIDYAEVANQIAKAVKETYGIKTVFHHHCGGFIETPNEIDRLMELTDPELVGLCLDTGHCAFGGGNPATMLKKYANRLSHVHFKDFNPKAAENSQKENGDYFDAIKKGVFCELGKG
;
A
#
# COMPACT_ATOMS: atom_id res chain seq x y z
N LYS A 1 28.07 1.31 -16.97
CA LYS A 1 26.63 1.51 -16.67
C LYS A 1 25.94 0.14 -16.68
N ARG A 2 25.15 -0.17 -15.67
CA ARG A 2 24.29 -1.37 -15.66
C ARG A 2 23.02 -1.02 -16.42
N ASP A 3 22.54 -1.88 -17.31
CA ASP A 3 21.31 -1.69 -18.09
C ASP A 3 20.10 -2.06 -17.21
N LEU A 4 19.79 -1.19 -16.23
CA LEU A 4 18.69 -1.36 -15.29
C LEU A 4 17.55 -0.41 -15.63
N LYS A 5 16.32 -0.90 -15.54
CA LYS A 5 15.10 -0.11 -15.63
C LYS A 5 14.50 0.10 -14.22
N LEU A 6 14.14 1.33 -13.89
CA LEU A 6 13.36 1.62 -12.70
C LEU A 6 11.88 1.28 -13.00
N LEU A 7 11.25 0.49 -12.15
CA LEU A 7 9.83 0.14 -12.26
C LEU A 7 8.94 1.07 -11.44
N GLY A 8 9.42 1.48 -10.28
CA GLY A 8 8.71 2.39 -9.39
C GLY A 8 9.56 2.86 -8.22
N ALA A 9 9.10 3.90 -7.55
CA ALA A 9 9.69 4.40 -6.32
C ALA A 9 8.64 4.43 -5.21
N PHE A 10 8.98 3.88 -4.06
CA PHE A 10 8.11 3.80 -2.89
C PHE A 10 8.08 5.13 -2.15
N VAL A 11 6.88 5.61 -1.85
CA VAL A 11 6.64 6.86 -1.14
C VAL A 11 5.66 6.59 0.02
N PRO A 12 6.17 6.38 1.24
CA PRO A 12 5.31 6.24 2.42
C PRO A 12 4.83 7.63 2.88
N VAL A 13 3.53 7.74 3.16
CA VAL A 13 2.91 8.97 3.67
C VAL A 13 1.95 8.60 4.79
N ASP A 14 1.99 9.33 5.90
CA ASP A 14 0.98 9.22 6.95
C ASP A 14 -0.32 9.89 6.47
N LEU A 15 -1.12 9.13 5.71
CA LEU A 15 -2.33 9.63 5.05
C LEU A 15 -3.49 9.84 6.04
N LYS A 16 -3.42 9.27 7.24
CA LYS A 16 -4.40 9.48 8.31
C LYS A 16 -4.25 10.86 8.97
N ASP A 17 -3.01 11.35 9.06
CA ASP A 17 -2.70 12.62 9.72
C ASP A 17 -2.78 13.80 8.73
N LYS A 18 -3.83 14.63 8.87
CA LYS A 18 -4.04 15.81 8.03
C LYS A 18 -2.87 16.80 8.02
N GLU A 19 -2.15 16.91 9.15
CA GLU A 19 -1.01 17.82 9.25
C GLU A 19 0.16 17.35 8.38
N ARG A 20 0.16 16.07 8.01
CA ARG A 20 1.17 15.45 7.14
C ARG A 20 0.82 15.47 5.66
N HIS A 21 -0.40 15.85 5.28
CA HIS A 21 -0.87 15.79 3.88
C HIS A 21 0.00 16.64 2.95
N GLN A 22 0.27 17.90 3.30
CA GLN A 22 1.09 18.77 2.44
C GLN A 22 2.52 18.24 2.31
N SER A 23 3.14 17.81 3.41
CA SER A 23 4.49 17.21 3.35
C SER A 23 4.51 15.92 2.51
N GLY A 24 3.44 15.13 2.54
CA GLY A 24 3.28 13.95 1.70
C GLY A 24 3.23 14.27 0.21
N VAL A 25 2.51 15.33 -0.17
CA VAL A 25 2.51 15.84 -1.56
C VAL A 25 3.91 16.28 -1.97
N ASP A 26 4.59 17.04 -1.12
CA ASP A 26 5.94 17.58 -1.41
C ASP A 26 6.97 16.46 -1.56
N ASP A 27 6.92 15.44 -0.71
CA ASP A 27 7.81 14.28 -0.78
C ASP A 27 7.55 13.44 -2.04
N ALA A 28 6.29 13.23 -2.42
CA ALA A 28 5.94 12.54 -3.66
C ALA A 28 6.44 13.31 -4.90
N LEU A 29 6.26 14.63 -4.93
CA LEU A 29 6.77 15.49 -6.00
C LEU A 29 8.29 15.48 -6.08
N LYS A 30 8.99 15.48 -4.94
CA LYS A 30 10.45 15.40 -4.89
C LYS A 30 10.96 14.08 -5.47
N VAL A 31 10.34 12.95 -5.12
CA VAL A 31 10.69 11.63 -5.67
C VAL A 31 10.38 11.59 -7.17
N ALA A 32 9.21 12.07 -7.59
CA ALA A 32 8.83 12.14 -9.00
C ALA A 32 9.78 13.04 -9.83
N HIS A 33 10.24 14.14 -9.26
CA HIS A 33 11.26 15.01 -9.88
C HIS A 33 12.56 14.25 -10.13
N LEU A 34 13.07 13.55 -9.12
CA LEU A 34 14.30 12.74 -9.27
C LEU A 34 14.15 11.66 -10.34
N MET A 35 12.99 10.99 -10.40
CA MET A 35 12.70 9.98 -11.43
C MET A 35 12.67 10.62 -12.83
N TYR A 36 12.02 11.76 -12.95
CA TYR A 36 11.90 12.51 -14.20
C TYR A 36 13.26 12.94 -14.74
N GLU A 37 14.09 13.59 -13.89
CA GLU A 37 15.46 14.04 -14.24
C GLU A 37 16.39 12.87 -14.58
N ALA A 38 16.20 11.72 -13.93
CA ALA A 38 16.94 10.50 -14.24
C ALA A 38 16.45 9.78 -15.54
N GLY A 39 15.39 10.29 -16.17
CA GLY A 39 14.85 9.74 -17.42
C GLY A 39 13.88 8.58 -17.24
N PHE A 40 13.37 8.31 -16.03
CA PHE A 40 12.46 7.19 -15.73
C PHE A 40 10.99 7.62 -15.69
N LYS A 41 10.50 8.24 -16.76
CA LYS A 41 9.13 8.76 -16.85
C LYS A 41 8.04 7.69 -16.91
N ASP A 42 8.40 6.47 -17.32
CA ASP A 42 7.48 5.32 -17.40
C ASP A 42 7.39 4.53 -16.08
N ALA A 43 8.23 4.87 -15.10
CA ALA A 43 8.16 4.26 -13.78
C ALA A 43 7.01 4.85 -12.96
N LEU A 44 6.64 4.17 -11.86
CA LEU A 44 5.46 4.52 -11.04
C LEU A 44 5.87 5.14 -9.71
N ILE A 45 5.07 6.08 -9.19
CA ILE A 45 5.05 6.35 -7.76
C ILE A 45 4.22 5.25 -7.08
N VAL A 46 4.83 4.54 -6.15
CA VAL A 46 4.17 3.53 -5.31
C VAL A 46 3.86 4.17 -3.97
N LEU A 47 2.69 4.82 -3.90
CA LEU A 47 2.19 5.46 -2.68
C LEU A 47 1.71 4.39 -1.70
N ALA A 48 2.06 4.52 -0.45
CA ALA A 48 1.60 3.65 0.62
C ALA A 48 1.34 4.44 1.90
N ASP A 49 0.54 3.86 2.81
CA ASP A 49 0.47 4.33 4.19
C ASP A 49 1.84 4.14 4.90
N ASP A 50 2.14 5.00 5.86
CA ASP A 50 3.35 4.87 6.69
C ASP A 50 3.09 3.85 7.81
N ASN A 51 3.06 2.57 7.42
CA ASN A 51 2.70 1.45 8.29
C ASN A 51 3.66 1.24 9.47
N GLY A 52 3.18 0.53 10.50
CA GLY A 52 3.97 0.24 11.70
C GLY A 52 3.98 1.39 12.73
N LYS A 53 3.26 2.49 12.49
CA LYS A 53 3.18 3.65 13.39
C LYS A 53 1.95 3.64 14.29
N ASP A 54 0.81 3.13 13.79
CA ASP A 54 -0.37 2.97 14.62
C ASP A 54 -0.23 1.72 15.49
N PRO A 55 -0.19 1.85 16.86
CA PRO A 55 0.07 0.72 17.75
C PRO A 55 -1.03 -0.35 17.67
N GLN A 56 -2.30 0.06 17.49
CA GLN A 56 -3.42 -0.86 17.42
C GLN A 56 -3.37 -1.68 16.13
N ARG A 57 -3.12 -1.03 15.00
CA ARG A 57 -2.98 -1.68 13.68
C ARG A 57 -1.77 -2.59 13.65
N THR A 58 -0.64 -2.14 14.17
CA THR A 58 0.60 -2.91 14.23
C THR A 58 0.45 -4.17 15.08
N GLN A 59 -0.17 -4.05 16.28
CA GLN A 59 -0.41 -5.19 17.17
C GLN A 59 -1.38 -6.21 16.58
N ASN A 60 -2.34 -5.77 15.77
CA ASN A 60 -3.40 -6.62 15.24
C ASN A 60 -3.26 -6.95 13.75
N ALA A 61 -2.08 -6.80 13.15
CA ALA A 61 -1.87 -7.15 11.75
C ALA A 61 -2.30 -8.60 11.45
N GLY A 62 -3.07 -8.78 10.37
CA GLY A 62 -3.72 -10.04 10.01
C GLY A 62 -4.97 -10.37 10.84
N ARG A 63 -5.41 -9.47 11.73
CA ARG A 63 -6.56 -9.67 12.66
C ARG A 63 -7.42 -8.42 12.79
N ILE A 64 -7.42 -7.58 11.78
CA ILE A 64 -8.13 -6.29 11.82
C ILE A 64 -9.62 -6.51 11.88
N SER A 65 -10.27 -5.84 12.84
CA SER A 65 -11.73 -5.78 13.00
C SER A 65 -12.26 -4.38 12.69
N SER A 66 -13.56 -4.26 12.49
CA SER A 66 -14.21 -3.02 12.03
C SER A 66 -14.06 -1.83 12.99
N ASP A 67 -13.85 -2.08 14.27
CA ASP A 67 -13.59 -1.03 15.28
C ASP A 67 -12.17 -0.43 15.19
N MET A 68 -11.30 -1.04 14.38
CA MET A 68 -9.94 -0.56 14.10
C MET A 68 -9.83 0.20 12.77
N GLU A 69 -10.92 0.30 12.02
CA GLU A 69 -10.95 1.01 10.74
C GLU A 69 -10.91 2.53 10.92
N LEU A 70 -10.64 3.24 9.84
CA LEU A 70 -10.78 4.69 9.76
C LEU A 70 -12.26 5.09 9.96
N SER A 71 -12.53 6.20 10.64
CA SER A 71 -13.86 6.80 10.66
C SER A 71 -14.26 7.31 9.28
N ASP A 72 -15.56 7.57 9.05
CA ASP A 72 -16.04 8.04 7.75
C ASP A 72 -15.35 9.33 7.29
N GLN A 73 -15.10 10.26 8.20
CA GLN A 73 -14.38 11.48 7.86
C GLN A 73 -12.90 11.22 7.53
N GLN A 74 -12.25 10.33 8.26
CA GLN A 74 -10.87 9.94 7.98
C GLN A 74 -10.75 9.22 6.63
N TRP A 75 -11.74 8.41 6.24
CA TRP A 75 -11.79 7.79 4.91
C TRP A 75 -11.84 8.81 3.78
N ILE A 76 -12.66 9.86 3.94
CA ILE A 76 -12.75 10.96 2.96
C ILE A 76 -11.40 11.68 2.86
N ASP A 77 -10.84 12.08 3.99
CA ASP A 77 -9.58 12.82 4.05
C ASP A 77 -8.41 12.00 3.46
N TYR A 78 -8.38 10.71 3.76
CA TYR A 78 -7.37 9.78 3.26
C TYR A 78 -7.43 9.62 1.73
N ALA A 79 -8.63 9.42 1.19
CA ALA A 79 -8.83 9.30 -0.26
C ALA A 79 -8.56 10.63 -0.99
N GLU A 80 -8.94 11.75 -0.40
CA GLU A 80 -8.68 13.09 -0.96
C GLU A 80 -7.18 13.35 -1.09
N VAL A 81 -6.38 13.07 -0.07
CA VAL A 81 -4.94 13.30 -0.16
C VAL A 81 -4.25 12.31 -1.10
N ALA A 82 -4.72 11.05 -1.17
CA ALA A 82 -4.21 10.10 -2.17
C ALA A 82 -4.47 10.60 -3.62
N ASN A 83 -5.67 11.11 -3.88
CA ASN A 83 -6.00 11.76 -5.16
C ASN A 83 -5.16 13.02 -5.41
N GLN A 84 -4.96 13.85 -4.41
CA GLN A 84 -4.17 15.09 -4.51
C GLN A 84 -2.71 14.79 -4.86
N ILE A 85 -2.09 13.82 -4.19
CA ILE A 85 -0.72 13.36 -4.48
C ILE A 85 -0.63 12.86 -5.93
N ALA A 86 -1.53 11.95 -6.30
CA ALA A 86 -1.53 11.35 -7.64
C ALA A 86 -1.75 12.39 -8.75
N LYS A 87 -2.65 13.35 -8.51
CA LYS A 87 -2.91 14.46 -9.43
C LYS A 87 -1.67 15.35 -9.57
N ALA A 88 -1.08 15.78 -8.47
CA ALA A 88 0.09 16.66 -8.50
C ALA A 88 1.26 16.02 -9.25
N VAL A 89 1.54 14.72 -9.01
CA VAL A 89 2.59 13.95 -9.69
C VAL A 89 2.29 13.82 -11.18
N LYS A 90 1.04 13.49 -11.55
CA LYS A 90 0.60 13.32 -12.94
C LYS A 90 0.68 14.63 -13.72
N GLU A 91 0.17 15.73 -13.16
CA GLU A 91 0.14 17.05 -13.84
C GLU A 91 1.54 17.64 -14.00
N THR A 92 2.43 17.41 -13.03
CA THR A 92 3.79 18.01 -13.06
C THR A 92 4.76 17.21 -13.91
N TYR A 93 4.72 15.87 -13.82
CA TYR A 93 5.75 14.99 -14.42
C TYR A 93 5.20 13.94 -15.39
N GLY A 94 3.88 13.79 -15.52
CA GLY A 94 3.25 12.74 -16.32
C GLY A 94 3.43 11.33 -15.75
N ILE A 95 3.93 11.20 -14.51
CA ILE A 95 4.17 9.91 -13.85
C ILE A 95 2.88 9.41 -13.20
N LYS A 96 2.58 8.12 -13.34
CA LYS A 96 1.42 7.48 -12.73
C LYS A 96 1.68 7.14 -11.26
N THR A 97 0.62 7.18 -10.45
CA THR A 97 0.64 6.76 -9.04
C THR A 97 -0.21 5.52 -8.85
N VAL A 98 0.31 4.56 -8.10
CA VAL A 98 -0.41 3.38 -7.63
C VAL A 98 -0.39 3.34 -6.11
N PHE A 99 -1.48 2.90 -5.50
CA PHE A 99 -1.55 2.70 -4.06
C PHE A 99 -1.15 1.27 -3.72
N HIS A 100 -0.19 1.12 -2.81
CA HIS A 100 0.27 -0.15 -2.27
C HIS A 100 -0.29 -0.36 -0.86
N HIS A 101 -1.18 -1.34 -0.71
CA HIS A 101 -1.74 -1.72 0.58
C HIS A 101 -0.75 -2.56 1.41
N HIS A 102 -0.80 -2.37 2.72
CA HIS A 102 0.11 -3.03 3.66
C HIS A 102 -0.62 -3.55 4.88
N CYS A 103 -0.15 -4.65 5.47
CA CYS A 103 -0.48 -5.01 6.84
C CYS A 103 0.31 -4.17 7.86
N GLY A 104 -0.26 -4.01 9.06
CA GLY A 104 0.35 -3.23 10.14
C GLY A 104 0.16 -1.72 10.02
N GLY A 105 -0.71 -1.26 9.14
CA GLY A 105 -1.15 0.11 8.94
C GLY A 105 -2.60 0.14 8.51
N PHE A 106 -3.04 1.24 7.89
CA PHE A 106 -4.36 1.32 7.27
C PHE A 106 -4.34 0.75 5.85
N ILE A 107 -5.53 0.34 5.34
CA ILE A 107 -5.71 -0.33 4.05
C ILE A 107 -5.01 -1.70 4.03
N GLU A 108 -5.41 -2.55 4.98
CA GLU A 108 -4.88 -3.91 5.10
C GLU A 108 -5.85 -4.95 4.56
N THR A 109 -7.13 -4.87 4.96
CA THR A 109 -8.16 -5.86 4.64
C THR A 109 -8.72 -5.68 3.22
N PRO A 110 -9.33 -6.74 2.61
CA PRO A 110 -10.02 -6.60 1.34
C PRO A 110 -11.09 -5.50 1.33
N ASN A 111 -11.85 -5.35 2.42
CA ASN A 111 -12.87 -4.31 2.54
C ASN A 111 -12.26 -2.91 2.55
N GLU A 112 -11.14 -2.72 3.21
CA GLU A 112 -10.42 -1.44 3.21
C GLU A 112 -9.85 -1.13 1.83
N ILE A 113 -9.31 -2.12 1.12
CA ILE A 113 -8.85 -1.94 -0.27
C ILE A 113 -10.03 -1.56 -1.17
N ASP A 114 -11.16 -2.24 -1.01
CA ASP A 114 -12.39 -1.95 -1.75
C ASP A 114 -12.82 -0.51 -1.53
N ARG A 115 -12.92 -0.08 -0.28
CA ARG A 115 -13.34 1.27 0.10
C ARG A 115 -12.40 2.35 -0.44
N LEU A 116 -11.09 2.14 -0.36
CA LEU A 116 -10.12 3.07 -0.95
C LEU A 116 -10.29 3.18 -2.46
N MET A 117 -10.45 2.05 -3.15
CA MET A 117 -10.62 2.05 -4.61
C MET A 117 -11.95 2.70 -5.04
N GLU A 118 -12.99 2.64 -4.22
CA GLU A 118 -14.27 3.32 -4.46
C GLU A 118 -14.18 4.84 -4.25
N LEU A 119 -13.42 5.29 -3.25
CA LEU A 119 -13.29 6.71 -2.90
C LEU A 119 -12.23 7.45 -3.72
N THR A 120 -11.32 6.73 -4.39
CA THR A 120 -10.26 7.36 -5.19
C THR A 120 -10.62 7.40 -6.68
N ASP A 121 -10.17 8.47 -7.35
CA ASP A 121 -10.35 8.66 -8.79
C ASP A 121 -9.59 7.57 -9.59
N PRO A 122 -10.29 6.74 -10.40
CA PRO A 122 -9.68 5.70 -11.21
C PRO A 122 -8.67 6.20 -12.25
N GLU A 123 -8.76 7.45 -12.65
CA GLU A 123 -7.83 8.07 -13.61
C GLU A 123 -6.55 8.59 -12.94
N LEU A 124 -6.51 8.65 -11.60
CA LEU A 124 -5.40 9.16 -10.82
C LEU A 124 -4.68 8.06 -10.05
N VAL A 125 -5.42 7.27 -9.25
CA VAL A 125 -4.85 6.28 -8.35
C VAL A 125 -5.08 4.86 -8.87
N GLY A 126 -4.03 4.19 -9.32
CA GLY A 126 -4.06 2.75 -9.63
C GLY A 126 -3.87 1.88 -8.38
N LEU A 127 -3.99 0.57 -8.55
CA LEU A 127 -3.68 -0.41 -7.49
C LEU A 127 -2.31 -1.05 -7.74
N CYS A 128 -1.48 -1.08 -6.71
CA CYS A 128 -0.35 -2.00 -6.58
C CYS A 128 -0.78 -3.14 -5.66
N LEU A 129 -1.19 -4.27 -6.23
CA LEU A 129 -1.60 -5.44 -5.45
C LEU A 129 -0.36 -6.17 -4.92
N ASP A 130 -0.24 -6.30 -3.61
CA ASP A 130 0.75 -7.17 -2.98
C ASP A 130 0.12 -8.49 -2.56
N THR A 131 0.58 -9.58 -3.14
CA THR A 131 -0.04 -10.90 -2.95
C THR A 131 0.10 -11.42 -1.51
N GLY A 132 1.23 -11.17 -0.87
CA GLY A 132 1.48 -11.60 0.50
C GLY A 132 0.70 -10.77 1.53
N HIS A 133 0.71 -9.44 1.39
CA HIS A 133 -0.08 -8.57 2.26
C HIS A 133 -1.58 -8.82 2.10
N CYS A 134 -2.06 -9.01 0.87
CA CYS A 134 -3.44 -9.38 0.62
C CYS A 134 -3.84 -10.67 1.34
N ALA A 135 -3.02 -11.73 1.23
CA ALA A 135 -3.29 -13.01 1.89
C ALA A 135 -3.20 -12.90 3.41
N PHE A 136 -2.23 -12.19 3.95
CA PHE A 136 -2.09 -11.97 5.40
C PHE A 136 -3.23 -11.14 5.97
N GLY A 137 -3.72 -10.12 5.25
CA GLY A 137 -4.90 -9.31 5.59
C GLY A 137 -6.25 -10.03 5.39
N GLY A 138 -6.23 -11.35 5.11
CA GLY A 138 -7.44 -12.18 4.99
C GLY A 138 -8.07 -12.21 3.60
N GLY A 139 -7.41 -11.64 2.58
CA GLY A 139 -7.89 -11.61 1.22
C GLY A 139 -7.44 -12.81 0.37
N ASN A 140 -8.06 -12.92 -0.81
CA ASN A 140 -7.61 -13.84 -1.84
C ASN A 140 -7.00 -13.04 -3.00
N PRO A 141 -5.69 -13.10 -3.24
CA PRO A 141 -5.01 -12.30 -4.26
C PRO A 141 -5.56 -12.51 -5.67
N ALA A 142 -5.96 -13.73 -6.03
CA ALA A 142 -6.52 -14.03 -7.35
C ALA A 142 -7.91 -13.39 -7.54
N THR A 143 -8.70 -13.31 -6.48
CA THR A 143 -10.01 -12.63 -6.48
C THR A 143 -9.82 -11.12 -6.62
N MET A 144 -8.89 -10.54 -5.85
CA MET A 144 -8.58 -9.10 -5.90
C MET A 144 -8.01 -8.70 -7.26
N LEU A 145 -7.12 -9.51 -7.83
CA LEU A 145 -6.59 -9.29 -9.17
C LEU A 145 -7.69 -9.25 -10.24
N LYS A 146 -8.64 -10.17 -10.19
CA LYS A 146 -9.79 -10.18 -11.12
C LYS A 146 -10.71 -8.98 -10.92
N LYS A 147 -10.99 -8.62 -9.66
CA LYS A 147 -11.87 -7.49 -9.31
C LYS A 147 -11.30 -6.16 -9.80
N TYR A 148 -10.00 -5.97 -9.65
CA TYR A 148 -9.33 -4.70 -9.94
C TYR A 148 -8.46 -4.72 -11.19
N ALA A 149 -8.69 -5.66 -12.13
CA ALA A 149 -7.89 -5.77 -13.36
C ALA A 149 -7.73 -4.44 -14.12
N ASN A 150 -8.78 -3.62 -14.14
CA ASN A 150 -8.78 -2.32 -14.82
C ASN A 150 -8.08 -1.19 -14.03
N ARG A 151 -7.83 -1.39 -12.73
CA ARG A 151 -7.12 -0.45 -11.84
C ARG A 151 -5.70 -0.90 -11.54
N LEU A 152 -5.37 -2.18 -11.86
CA LEU A 152 -4.08 -2.78 -11.56
C LEU A 152 -3.01 -2.25 -12.50
N SER A 153 -1.98 -1.62 -11.96
CA SER A 153 -0.83 -1.15 -12.74
C SER A 153 0.50 -1.69 -12.24
N HIS A 154 0.53 -2.30 -11.05
CA HIS A 154 1.72 -2.91 -10.48
C HIS A 154 1.36 -4.07 -9.54
N VAL A 155 2.29 -5.02 -9.37
CA VAL A 155 2.13 -6.15 -8.45
C VAL A 155 3.42 -6.38 -7.69
N HIS A 156 3.31 -6.53 -6.37
CA HIS A 156 4.36 -7.10 -5.55
C HIS A 156 4.06 -8.57 -5.29
N PHE A 157 4.94 -9.43 -5.72
CA PHE A 157 4.82 -10.87 -5.47
C PHE A 157 5.53 -11.25 -4.17
N LYS A 158 4.74 -11.66 -3.19
CA LYS A 158 5.19 -12.32 -1.96
C LYS A 158 4.36 -13.58 -1.77
N ASP A 159 4.98 -14.63 -1.24
CA ASP A 159 4.23 -15.77 -0.76
C ASP A 159 3.90 -15.59 0.73
N PHE A 160 2.82 -16.24 1.17
CA PHE A 160 2.28 -16.10 2.52
C PHE A 160 2.32 -17.44 3.23
N ASN A 161 2.92 -17.48 4.42
CA ASN A 161 3.00 -18.65 5.27
C ASN A 161 1.94 -18.56 6.39
N PRO A 162 0.77 -19.23 6.25
CA PRO A 162 -0.30 -19.18 7.24
C PRO A 162 0.12 -19.75 8.60
N LYS A 163 1.01 -20.76 8.61
CA LYS A 163 1.50 -21.36 9.85
C LYS A 163 2.38 -20.40 10.66
N ALA A 164 3.20 -19.60 9.98
CA ALA A 164 3.99 -18.54 10.63
C ALA A 164 3.08 -17.46 11.21
N ALA A 165 2.01 -17.08 10.50
CA ALA A 165 1.00 -16.14 10.98
C ALA A 165 0.30 -16.67 12.24
N GLU A 166 -0.21 -17.91 12.21
CA GLU A 166 -0.86 -18.54 13.37
C GLU A 166 0.08 -18.61 14.59
N ASN A 167 1.34 -18.98 14.39
CA ASN A 167 2.32 -19.07 15.47
C ASN A 167 2.59 -17.68 16.08
N SER A 168 2.71 -16.63 15.25
CA SER A 168 2.86 -15.28 15.76
C SER A 168 1.65 -14.84 16.57
N GLN A 169 0.44 -15.12 16.08
CA GLN A 169 -0.81 -14.78 16.78
C GLN A 169 -0.95 -15.50 18.12
N LYS A 170 -0.62 -16.79 18.21
CA LYS A 170 -0.64 -17.58 19.46
C LYS A 170 0.29 -17.02 20.53
N GLU A 171 1.40 -16.43 20.12
CA GLU A 171 2.36 -15.78 21.01
C GLU A 171 2.06 -14.28 21.23
N ASN A 172 0.91 -13.80 20.78
CA ASN A 172 0.52 -12.39 20.82
C ASN A 172 1.54 -11.46 20.15
N GLY A 173 2.22 -11.96 19.11
CA GLY A 173 3.17 -11.20 18.33
C GLY A 173 2.49 -10.10 17.51
N ASP A 174 3.22 -9.01 17.28
CA ASP A 174 2.82 -7.91 16.42
C ASP A 174 3.19 -8.16 14.94
N TYR A 175 3.01 -7.15 14.09
CA TYR A 175 3.36 -7.18 12.68
C TYR A 175 4.84 -7.54 12.43
N PHE A 176 5.75 -6.92 13.18
CA PHE A 176 7.18 -7.15 13.02
C PHE A 176 7.60 -8.53 13.51
N ASP A 177 6.94 -9.05 14.54
CA ASP A 177 7.17 -10.43 15.02
C ASP A 177 6.67 -11.45 14.00
N ALA A 178 5.54 -11.19 13.35
CA ALA A 178 5.06 -12.03 12.25
C ALA A 178 6.06 -12.07 11.08
N ILE A 179 6.65 -10.91 10.72
CA ILE A 179 7.69 -10.84 9.69
C ILE A 179 8.94 -11.66 10.10
N LYS A 180 9.43 -11.48 11.33
CA LYS A 180 10.59 -12.24 11.84
C LYS A 180 10.36 -13.74 11.82
N LYS A 181 9.10 -14.18 11.98
CA LYS A 181 8.70 -15.60 11.92
C LYS A 181 8.50 -16.11 10.50
N GLY A 182 8.68 -15.25 9.50
CA GLY A 182 8.61 -15.65 8.10
C GLY A 182 7.18 -15.72 7.56
N VAL A 183 6.27 -14.83 8.01
CA VAL A 183 4.92 -14.70 7.45
C VAL A 183 4.94 -14.41 5.95
N PHE A 184 5.93 -13.66 5.48
CA PHE A 184 6.26 -13.54 4.07
C PHE A 184 7.48 -14.40 3.77
N CYS A 185 7.38 -15.24 2.76
CA CYS A 185 8.40 -16.21 2.39
C CYS A 185 8.67 -16.19 0.88
N GLU A 186 9.65 -16.96 0.45
CA GLU A 186 10.00 -17.11 -0.96
C GLU A 186 8.84 -17.72 -1.74
N LEU A 187 8.67 -17.29 -2.99
CA LEU A 187 7.62 -17.79 -3.88
C LEU A 187 7.66 -19.31 -3.99
N GLY A 188 6.52 -19.95 -3.75
CA GLY A 188 6.36 -21.41 -3.73
C GLY A 188 6.72 -22.07 -2.38
N LYS A 189 6.86 -21.29 -1.31
CA LYS A 189 7.16 -21.80 0.06
C LYS A 189 6.06 -21.52 1.08
N GLY A 190 5.00 -20.82 0.68
CA GLY A 190 3.83 -20.53 1.51
C GLY A 190 2.72 -21.57 1.42
#